data_a59e27c41ebd712417e252eb65f02c4c
#
_entry.id   a59e27c41ebd712417e252eb65f02c4c
#
_cell.length_a   1.000
_cell.length_b   1.000
_cell.length_c   1.000
_cell.angle_alpha   90.00
_cell.angle_beta   90.00
_cell.angle_gamma   90.00
#
_symmetry.space_group_name_H-M   'P 1'
#
loop_
_entity.id
_entity.type
_entity.pdbx_description
1 polymer ?
#
loop_
_entity_poly.entity_id
_entity_poly.type
_entity_poly.pdbx_seq_one_letter_code
_entity_poly.pdbx_strand_id
1 'polypeptide(L)'
;VSLRDYSPHMNFIKELSQKFEGSNRNIALHAGELSLGLVPPEHLGWHIRDAVEIAGAKRIGHGIDISYDPQMYATLGKMRQREVAVEINLTSNEVILGVSGENHPINIYLEEDVPITISTDDEGVSRIDLTHEYQRAVQTYDLDYQTVKGISRNALQYSFLDGPVLFQN
;
A
#
# COMPACT_ATOMS: atom_id res chain seq x y z
N VAL A 1 -2.87 0.13 -15.60
CA VAL A 1 -3.10 1.46 -16.18
C VAL A 1 -1.82 1.94 -16.80
N SER A 2 -1.87 2.51 -18.01
CA SER A 2 -0.67 3.05 -18.63
C SER A 2 -0.13 4.23 -17.82
N LEU A 3 1.19 4.39 -17.79
CA LEU A 3 1.85 5.47 -17.06
C LEU A 3 1.29 6.86 -17.46
N ARG A 4 1.01 7.06 -18.75
CA ARG A 4 0.40 8.28 -19.29
C ARG A 4 -0.98 8.59 -18.72
N ASP A 5 -1.76 7.55 -18.42
CA ASP A 5 -3.19 7.70 -18.08
C ASP A 5 -3.43 7.63 -16.56
N TYR A 6 -2.38 7.41 -15.75
CA TYR A 6 -2.55 7.25 -14.31
C TYR A 6 -3.09 8.52 -13.63
N SER A 7 -2.39 9.66 -13.78
CA SER A 7 -2.86 10.94 -13.18
C SER A 7 -4.22 11.40 -13.73
N PRO A 8 -4.55 11.28 -15.04
CA PRO A 8 -5.91 11.47 -15.53
C PRO A 8 -6.96 10.61 -14.82
N HIS A 9 -6.66 9.31 -14.54
CA HIS A 9 -7.58 8.45 -13.81
C HIS A 9 -7.72 8.88 -12.34
N MET A 10 -6.66 9.32 -11.68
CA MET A 10 -6.75 9.86 -10.30
C MET A 10 -7.67 11.10 -10.25
N ASN A 11 -7.57 11.99 -11.22
CA ASN A 11 -8.47 13.14 -11.34
C ASN A 11 -9.92 12.73 -11.59
N PHE A 12 -10.15 11.73 -12.46
CA PHE A 12 -11.49 11.19 -12.70
C PHE A 12 -12.11 10.58 -11.43
N ILE A 13 -11.34 9.81 -10.65
CA ILE A 13 -11.78 9.25 -9.35
C ILE A 13 -12.13 10.37 -8.39
N LYS A 14 -11.31 11.43 -8.33
CA LYS A 14 -11.59 12.61 -7.52
C LYS A 14 -12.93 13.27 -7.90
N GLU A 15 -13.17 13.49 -9.20
CA GLU A 15 -14.43 14.07 -9.69
C GLU A 15 -15.64 13.20 -9.36
N LEU A 16 -15.52 11.87 -9.53
CA LEU A 16 -16.57 10.93 -9.13
C LEU A 16 -16.84 11.00 -7.62
N SER A 17 -15.80 11.04 -6.81
CA SER A 17 -15.94 11.13 -5.35
C SER A 17 -16.63 12.43 -4.91
N GLN A 18 -16.43 13.53 -5.62
CA GLN A 18 -17.12 14.79 -5.37
C GLN A 18 -18.59 14.76 -5.80
N LYS A 19 -18.88 14.10 -6.93
CA LYS A 19 -20.23 13.99 -7.48
C LYS A 19 -21.16 13.16 -6.62
N PHE A 20 -20.63 12.17 -5.92
CA PHE A 20 -21.39 11.26 -5.05
C PHE A 20 -21.11 11.56 -3.57
N GLU A 21 -21.25 12.82 -3.17
CA GLU A 21 -21.12 13.26 -1.78
C GLU A 21 -22.09 12.48 -0.86
N GLY A 22 -21.58 12.01 0.28
CA GLY A 22 -22.31 11.19 1.25
C GLY A 22 -22.13 9.68 1.09
N SER A 23 -21.53 9.18 0.02
CA SER A 23 -21.07 7.79 -0.05
C SER A 23 -19.79 7.65 0.78
N ASN A 24 -19.68 6.53 1.52
CA ASN A 24 -18.44 6.18 2.20
C ASN A 24 -17.34 6.03 1.13
N ARG A 25 -16.34 6.91 1.15
CA ARG A 25 -15.33 6.98 0.09
C ARG A 25 -14.20 5.99 0.36
N ASN A 26 -14.53 4.72 0.25
CA ASN A 26 -13.59 3.62 0.45
C ASN A 26 -12.85 3.35 -0.86
N ILE A 27 -11.77 4.08 -1.09
CA ILE A 27 -10.95 3.98 -2.31
C ILE A 27 -9.69 3.19 -1.98
N ALA A 28 -9.54 2.03 -2.62
CA ALA A 28 -8.31 1.24 -2.64
C ALA A 28 -7.74 1.25 -4.06
N LEU A 29 -6.46 1.53 -4.19
CA LEU A 29 -5.80 1.66 -5.48
C LEU A 29 -4.46 0.94 -5.49
N HIS A 30 -4.15 0.23 -6.57
CA HIS A 30 -2.78 -0.16 -6.87
C HIS A 30 -1.98 1.10 -7.18
N ALA A 31 -0.89 1.31 -6.47
CA ALA A 31 0.04 2.41 -6.71
C ALA A 31 1.47 2.00 -6.36
N GLY A 32 2.39 2.34 -7.25
CA GLY A 32 3.80 2.07 -7.03
C GLY A 32 4.21 0.60 -7.15
N GLU A 33 3.44 -0.23 -7.83
CA GLU A 33 3.86 -1.60 -8.20
C GLU A 33 4.83 -1.54 -9.40
N LEU A 34 5.94 -0.85 -9.20
CA LEU A 34 6.92 -0.53 -10.24
C LEU A 34 8.33 -0.67 -9.68
N SER A 35 9.26 -1.04 -10.57
CA SER A 35 10.69 -1.12 -10.25
C SER A 35 11.55 -0.63 -11.42
N LEU A 36 12.81 -0.30 -11.12
CA LEU A 36 13.81 -0.02 -12.16
C LEU A 36 13.97 -1.23 -13.07
N GLY A 37 13.99 -0.99 -14.38
CA GLY A 37 14.02 -2.04 -15.39
C GLY A 37 12.65 -2.43 -15.93
N LEU A 38 11.59 -2.24 -15.16
CA LEU A 38 10.21 -2.40 -15.63
C LEU A 38 9.73 -1.12 -16.34
N VAL A 39 10.08 0.03 -15.78
CA VAL A 39 9.75 1.34 -16.34
C VAL A 39 10.97 2.27 -16.31
N PRO A 40 11.04 3.30 -17.18
CA PRO A 40 12.05 4.35 -17.10
C PRO A 40 12.01 5.09 -15.75
N PRO A 41 13.16 5.59 -15.24
CA PRO A 41 13.24 6.24 -13.92
C PRO A 41 12.28 7.42 -13.73
N GLU A 42 11.99 8.17 -14.79
CA GLU A 42 11.06 9.31 -14.77
C GLU A 42 9.60 8.92 -14.51
N HIS A 43 9.30 7.63 -14.58
CA HIS A 43 7.99 7.06 -14.30
C HIS A 43 7.90 6.40 -12.93
N LEU A 44 8.89 6.57 -12.08
CA LEU A 44 8.88 6.08 -10.69
C LEU A 44 8.57 7.22 -9.70
N GLY A 45 8.04 6.86 -8.53
CA GLY A 45 8.00 7.74 -7.37
C GLY A 45 6.93 8.84 -7.36
N TRP A 46 5.85 8.71 -8.15
CA TRP A 46 4.75 9.69 -8.11
C TRP A 46 3.35 9.07 -8.03
N HIS A 47 3.21 7.78 -8.34
CA HIS A 47 1.92 7.10 -8.36
C HIS A 47 1.25 7.03 -6.99
N ILE A 48 2.02 6.70 -5.94
CA ILE A 48 1.52 6.65 -4.57
C ILE A 48 1.03 8.04 -4.14
N ARG A 49 1.81 9.08 -4.41
CA ARG A 49 1.44 10.46 -4.09
C ARG A 49 0.16 10.86 -4.80
N ASP A 50 0.03 10.60 -6.10
CA ASP A 50 -1.19 10.92 -6.87
C ASP A 50 -2.42 10.16 -6.35
N ALA A 51 -2.26 8.87 -6.02
CA ALA A 51 -3.34 8.07 -5.43
C ALA A 51 -3.81 8.67 -4.10
N VAL A 52 -2.88 9.07 -3.22
CA VAL A 52 -3.18 9.63 -1.90
C VAL A 52 -3.71 11.07 -1.98
N GLU A 53 -3.08 11.92 -2.78
CA GLU A 53 -3.35 13.36 -2.77
C GLU A 53 -4.47 13.76 -3.73
N ILE A 54 -4.54 13.13 -4.90
CA ILE A 54 -5.52 13.45 -5.93
C ILE A 54 -6.78 12.61 -5.76
N ALA A 55 -6.64 11.28 -5.82
CA ALA A 55 -7.79 10.38 -5.74
C ALA A 55 -8.35 10.23 -4.33
N GLY A 56 -7.56 10.51 -3.28
CA GLY A 56 -7.97 10.35 -1.89
C GLY A 56 -8.05 8.90 -1.45
N ALA A 57 -7.15 8.06 -1.96
CA ALA A 57 -7.07 6.65 -1.58
C ALA A 57 -6.92 6.48 -0.06
N LYS A 58 -7.60 5.48 0.48
CA LYS A 58 -7.52 5.05 1.88
C LYS A 58 -6.67 3.80 2.05
N ARG A 59 -6.49 3.04 0.97
CA ARG A 59 -5.57 1.91 0.92
C ARG A 59 -4.78 1.96 -0.38
N ILE A 60 -3.51 1.60 -0.28
CA ILE A 60 -2.57 1.52 -1.40
C ILE A 60 -2.10 0.07 -1.52
N GLY A 61 -2.40 -0.57 -2.64
CA GLY A 61 -1.80 -1.86 -2.96
C GLY A 61 -0.35 -1.71 -3.38
N HIS A 62 0.53 -2.55 -2.86
CA HIS A 62 1.97 -2.69 -3.10
C HIS A 62 2.84 -1.56 -2.55
N GLY A 63 2.76 -0.35 -3.09
CA GLY A 63 3.56 0.78 -2.59
C GLY A 63 5.06 0.66 -2.73
N ILE A 64 5.57 -0.09 -3.72
CA ILE A 64 6.99 -0.44 -3.82
C ILE A 64 7.88 0.74 -4.22
N ASP A 65 7.41 1.61 -5.11
CA ASP A 65 8.23 2.69 -5.65
C ASP A 65 8.33 3.94 -4.76
N ILE A 66 7.88 3.86 -3.50
CA ILE A 66 7.91 4.99 -2.55
C ILE A 66 9.33 5.56 -2.38
N SER A 67 10.36 4.72 -2.38
CA SER A 67 11.76 5.13 -2.24
C SER A 67 12.28 5.97 -3.42
N TYR A 68 11.59 5.94 -4.55
CA TYR A 68 11.90 6.77 -5.71
C TYR A 68 11.15 8.12 -5.70
N ASP A 69 10.21 8.34 -4.77
CA ASP A 69 9.49 9.62 -4.67
C ASP A 69 10.45 10.72 -4.16
N PRO A 70 10.72 11.77 -4.96
CA PRO A 70 11.53 12.90 -4.51
C PRO A 70 10.96 13.60 -3.26
N GLN A 71 9.67 13.38 -2.96
CA GLN A 71 8.97 13.92 -1.80
C GLN A 71 8.57 12.81 -0.81
N MET A 72 9.31 11.70 -0.76
CA MET A 72 8.98 10.48 0.00
C MET A 72 8.49 10.80 1.42
N TYR A 73 9.26 11.52 2.22
CA TYR A 73 8.88 11.83 3.60
C TYR A 73 7.62 12.70 3.71
N ALA A 74 7.38 13.59 2.75
CA ALA A 74 6.13 14.37 2.72
C ALA A 74 4.93 13.49 2.36
N THR A 75 5.11 12.55 1.42
CA THR A 75 4.09 11.57 1.04
C THR A 75 3.77 10.64 2.22
N LEU A 76 4.80 10.06 2.88
CA LEU A 76 4.65 9.20 4.06
C LEU A 76 3.96 9.94 5.22
N GLY A 77 4.37 11.18 5.50
CA GLY A 77 3.73 12.03 6.51
C GLY A 77 2.24 12.27 6.24
N LYS A 78 1.85 12.45 4.97
CA LYS A 78 0.43 12.55 4.59
C LYS A 78 -0.31 11.23 4.73
N MET A 79 0.32 10.11 4.37
CA MET A 79 -0.27 8.78 4.53
C MET A 79 -0.54 8.50 6.01
N ARG A 80 0.43 8.73 6.90
CA ARG A 80 0.25 8.62 8.34
C ARG A 80 -0.89 9.52 8.85
N GLN A 81 -0.86 10.81 8.52
CA GLN A 81 -1.87 11.78 8.97
C GLN A 81 -3.30 11.43 8.52
N ARG A 82 -3.44 10.86 7.32
CA ARG A 82 -4.73 10.49 6.73
C ARG A 82 -5.12 9.03 7.00
N GLU A 83 -4.28 8.32 7.74
CA GLU A 83 -4.46 6.89 8.04
C GLU A 83 -4.63 6.05 6.77
N VAL A 84 -3.76 6.27 5.77
CA VAL A 84 -3.74 5.50 4.52
C VAL A 84 -2.91 4.26 4.74
N ALA A 85 -3.53 3.08 4.69
CA ALA A 85 -2.83 1.80 4.86
C ALA A 85 -2.19 1.31 3.56
N VAL A 86 -1.02 0.66 3.69
CA VAL A 86 -0.35 -0.02 2.57
C VAL A 86 -0.56 -1.53 2.68
N GLU A 87 -0.99 -2.14 1.58
CA GLU A 87 -1.16 -3.60 1.46
C GLU A 87 0.14 -4.21 0.93
N ILE A 88 0.88 -4.86 1.81
CA ILE A 88 2.18 -5.46 1.53
C ILE A 88 1.96 -6.89 1.00
N ASN A 89 2.51 -7.17 -0.19
CA ASN A 89 2.35 -8.42 -0.93
C ASN A 89 3.74 -8.99 -1.24
N LEU A 90 4.43 -9.57 -0.25
CA LEU A 90 5.86 -9.90 -0.32
C LEU A 90 6.18 -10.89 -1.45
N THR A 91 5.38 -11.94 -1.58
CA THR A 91 5.60 -12.96 -2.61
C THR A 91 5.31 -12.42 -4.01
N SER A 92 4.23 -11.69 -4.19
CA SER A 92 3.89 -11.04 -5.46
C SER A 92 4.98 -10.04 -5.88
N ASN A 93 5.42 -9.19 -4.96
CA ASN A 93 6.45 -8.18 -5.25
C ASN A 93 7.79 -8.81 -5.65
N GLU A 94 8.17 -9.95 -5.06
CA GLU A 94 9.36 -10.68 -5.50
C GLU A 94 9.17 -11.29 -6.88
N VAL A 95 8.06 -11.97 -7.10
CA VAL A 95 7.81 -12.70 -8.37
C VAL A 95 7.66 -11.75 -9.54
N ILE A 96 6.92 -10.64 -9.36
CA ILE A 96 6.60 -9.70 -10.45
C ILE A 96 7.72 -8.67 -10.65
N LEU A 97 8.24 -8.10 -9.55
CA LEU A 97 9.15 -6.96 -9.60
C LEU A 97 10.61 -7.32 -9.28
N GLY A 98 10.87 -8.53 -8.78
CA GLY A 98 12.19 -8.91 -8.27
C GLY A 98 12.57 -8.15 -6.99
N VAL A 99 11.59 -7.61 -6.24
CA VAL A 99 11.82 -6.80 -5.05
C VAL A 99 11.58 -7.62 -3.80
N SER A 100 12.62 -7.85 -3.00
CA SER A 100 12.55 -8.61 -1.75
C SER A 100 13.64 -8.18 -0.77
N GLY A 101 13.56 -8.66 0.47
CA GLY A 101 14.55 -8.38 1.53
C GLY A 101 14.73 -6.87 1.76
N GLU A 102 15.97 -6.41 1.86
CA GLU A 102 16.31 -5.02 2.13
C GLU A 102 15.85 -4.02 1.04
N ASN A 103 15.58 -4.51 -0.16
CA ASN A 103 15.09 -3.65 -1.24
C ASN A 103 13.57 -3.40 -1.17
N HIS A 104 12.84 -4.12 -0.31
CA HIS A 104 11.42 -3.92 -0.14
C HIS A 104 11.16 -2.81 0.89
N PRO A 105 10.28 -1.84 0.62
CA PRO A 105 10.11 -0.65 1.45
C PRO A 105 9.30 -0.85 2.75
N ILE A 106 9.01 -2.08 3.16
CA ILE A 106 8.22 -2.36 4.37
C ILE A 106 8.77 -1.65 5.62
N ASN A 107 10.11 -1.66 5.80
CA ASN A 107 10.74 -1.00 6.94
C ASN A 107 10.55 0.52 6.90
N ILE A 108 10.57 1.12 5.71
CA ILE A 108 10.30 2.57 5.54
C ILE A 108 8.90 2.91 6.05
N TYR A 109 7.91 2.12 5.70
CA TYR A 109 6.53 2.32 6.18
C TYR A 109 6.41 2.15 7.69
N LEU A 110 7.06 1.12 8.26
CA LEU A 110 7.06 0.87 9.70
C LEU A 110 7.77 2.00 10.48
N GLU A 111 8.93 2.44 10.03
CA GLU A 111 9.73 3.53 10.65
C GLU A 111 9.00 4.87 10.63
N GLU A 112 8.19 5.12 9.60
CA GLU A 112 7.43 6.36 9.44
C GLU A 112 5.99 6.28 10.00
N ASP A 113 5.68 5.23 10.76
CA ASP A 113 4.35 4.99 11.36
C ASP A 113 3.20 5.00 10.33
N VAL A 114 3.48 4.58 9.10
CA VAL A 114 2.43 4.37 8.09
C VAL A 114 1.78 3.02 8.34
N PRO A 115 0.45 2.94 8.49
CA PRO A 115 -0.19 1.65 8.71
C PRO A 115 0.06 0.70 7.54
N ILE A 116 0.43 -0.54 7.85
CA ILE A 116 0.55 -1.60 6.85
C ILE A 116 -0.37 -2.76 7.18
N THR A 117 -0.76 -3.50 6.15
CA THR A 117 -1.41 -4.81 6.22
C THR A 117 -0.62 -5.80 5.39
N ILE A 118 -0.77 -7.09 5.63
CA ILE A 118 -0.17 -8.15 4.80
C ILE A 118 -1.29 -8.82 4.02
N SER A 119 -1.05 -9.04 2.74
CA SER A 119 -1.98 -9.64 1.79
C SER A 119 -1.27 -10.64 0.89
N THR A 120 -2.01 -11.59 0.37
CA THR A 120 -1.49 -12.63 -0.54
C THR A 120 -1.43 -12.19 -1.99
N ASP A 121 -2.19 -11.13 -2.34
CA ASP A 121 -2.45 -10.77 -3.73
C ASP A 121 -3.03 -11.99 -4.50
N ASP A 122 -2.35 -12.47 -5.52
CA ASP A 122 -2.76 -13.61 -6.34
C ASP A 122 -2.47 -14.97 -5.68
N GLU A 123 -3.13 -15.27 -4.55
CA GLU A 123 -2.95 -16.49 -3.74
C GLU A 123 -2.98 -17.76 -4.57
N GLY A 124 -4.00 -17.88 -5.45
CA GLY A 124 -4.17 -19.06 -6.29
C GLY A 124 -3.08 -19.23 -7.34
N VAL A 125 -2.52 -18.14 -7.87
CA VAL A 125 -1.42 -18.14 -8.85
C VAL A 125 -0.11 -18.49 -8.16
N SER A 126 0.17 -17.85 -7.04
CA SER A 126 1.41 -18.02 -6.27
C SER A 126 1.42 -19.29 -5.43
N ARG A 127 0.27 -19.97 -5.27
CA ARG A 127 0.08 -21.18 -4.46
C ARG A 127 0.57 -21.02 -3.02
N ILE A 128 0.21 -19.89 -2.43
CA ILE A 128 0.51 -19.51 -1.06
C ILE A 128 -0.78 -19.26 -0.29
N ASP A 129 -0.65 -18.99 0.99
CA ASP A 129 -1.73 -18.50 1.84
C ASP A 129 -1.26 -17.30 2.69
N LEU A 130 -2.16 -16.72 3.42
CA LEU A 130 -1.85 -15.57 4.27
C LEU A 130 -0.84 -15.94 5.38
N THR A 131 -0.86 -17.17 5.88
CA THR A 131 0.12 -17.66 6.87
C THR A 131 1.53 -17.62 6.31
N HIS A 132 1.70 -18.05 5.05
CA HIS A 132 2.97 -17.97 4.33
C HIS A 132 3.49 -16.52 4.28
N GLU A 133 2.66 -15.56 3.93
CA GLU A 133 3.06 -14.14 3.84
C GLU A 133 3.47 -13.58 5.22
N TYR A 134 2.72 -13.89 6.29
CA TYR A 134 3.12 -13.49 7.66
C TYR A 134 4.42 -14.15 8.10
N GLN A 135 4.59 -15.47 7.84
CA GLN A 135 5.82 -16.17 8.16
C GLN A 135 7.01 -15.54 7.43
N ARG A 136 6.85 -15.25 6.15
CA ARG A 136 7.85 -14.57 5.33
C ARG A 136 8.21 -13.20 5.89
N ALA A 137 7.22 -12.39 6.25
CA ALA A 137 7.43 -11.08 6.85
C ALA A 137 8.25 -11.16 8.14
N VAL A 138 7.88 -12.06 9.05
CA VAL A 138 8.61 -12.28 10.31
C VAL A 138 10.05 -12.71 10.08
N GLN A 139 10.26 -13.69 9.20
CA GLN A 139 11.61 -14.24 8.95
C GLN A 139 12.53 -13.28 8.21
N THR A 140 11.98 -12.46 7.31
CA THR A 140 12.79 -11.57 6.47
C THR A 140 13.13 -10.26 7.18
N TYR A 141 12.19 -9.73 7.99
CA TYR A 141 12.30 -8.39 8.59
C TYR A 141 12.43 -8.43 10.12
N ASP A 142 12.60 -9.62 10.71
CA ASP A 142 12.74 -9.82 12.17
C ASP A 142 11.63 -9.13 12.98
N LEU A 143 10.40 -9.22 12.47
CA LEU A 143 9.24 -8.57 13.12
C LEU A 143 8.92 -9.24 14.44
N ASP A 144 8.82 -8.46 15.49
CA ASP A 144 8.39 -8.95 16.78
C ASP A 144 6.87 -9.23 16.86
N TYR A 145 6.45 -9.91 17.92
CA TYR A 145 5.04 -10.24 18.13
C TYR A 145 4.13 -9.02 18.17
N GLN A 146 4.57 -7.91 18.74
CA GLN A 146 3.73 -6.71 18.87
C GLN A 146 3.50 -6.06 17.51
N THR A 147 4.53 -6.01 16.69
CA THR A 147 4.44 -5.52 15.30
C THR A 147 3.50 -6.38 14.46
N VAL A 148 3.68 -7.72 14.50
CA VAL A 148 2.80 -8.67 13.78
C VAL A 148 1.35 -8.54 14.24
N LYS A 149 1.11 -8.43 15.54
CA LYS A 149 -0.22 -8.21 16.10
C LYS A 149 -0.82 -6.88 15.66
N GLY A 150 -0.01 -5.82 15.58
CA GLY A 150 -0.42 -4.51 15.04
C GLY A 150 -0.86 -4.62 13.59
N ILE A 151 -0.05 -5.24 12.74
CA ILE A 151 -0.35 -5.47 11.32
C ILE A 151 -1.65 -6.27 11.15
N SER A 152 -1.84 -7.33 11.94
CA SER A 152 -3.07 -8.13 11.90
C SER A 152 -4.31 -7.32 12.32
N ARG A 153 -4.17 -6.42 13.30
CA ARG A 153 -5.26 -5.50 13.69
C ARG A 153 -5.55 -4.48 12.60
N ASN A 154 -4.51 -3.95 11.94
CA ASN A 154 -4.66 -3.04 10.82
C ASN A 154 -5.52 -3.64 9.70
N ALA A 155 -5.37 -4.94 9.41
CA ALA A 155 -6.17 -5.61 8.38
C ALA A 155 -7.69 -5.52 8.66
N LEU A 156 -8.09 -5.48 9.92
CA LEU A 156 -9.49 -5.29 10.33
C LEU A 156 -9.86 -3.80 10.40
N GLN A 157 -8.99 -2.98 10.98
CA GLN A 157 -9.24 -1.54 11.18
C GLN A 157 -9.37 -0.77 9.86
N TYR A 158 -8.52 -1.11 8.88
CA TYR A 158 -8.51 -0.47 7.57
C TYR A 158 -9.32 -1.25 6.52
N SER A 159 -10.07 -2.27 6.94
CA SER A 159 -11.07 -2.90 6.09
C SER A 159 -12.18 -1.90 5.76
N PHE A 160 -12.81 -2.07 4.59
CA PHE A 160 -13.96 -1.22 4.23
C PHE A 160 -15.29 -1.81 4.71
N LEU A 161 -15.24 -2.69 5.69
CA LEU A 161 -16.43 -3.27 6.29
C LEU A 161 -17.04 -2.28 7.28
N ASP A 162 -18.35 -2.08 7.17
CA ASP A 162 -19.09 -1.31 8.16
C ASP A 162 -19.21 -2.09 9.47
N GLY A 163 -18.96 -1.42 10.59
CA GLY A 163 -19.07 -2.04 11.89
C GLY A 163 -18.48 -1.18 13.02
N PRO A 164 -18.70 -1.59 14.27
CA PRO A 164 -18.04 -0.92 15.39
C PRO A 164 -16.53 -1.14 15.33
N VAL A 165 -15.76 -0.16 15.83
CA VAL A 165 -14.31 -0.32 16.00
C VAL A 165 -14.05 -1.52 16.93
N LEU A 166 -13.37 -2.54 16.38
CA LEU A 166 -13.12 -3.80 17.07
C LEU A 166 -12.08 -3.68 18.20
N PHE A 167 -11.23 -2.69 18.12
CA PHE A 167 -10.17 -2.44 19.09
C PHE A 167 -10.29 -1.02 19.61
N GLN A 168 -10.62 -0.89 20.91
CA GLN A 168 -10.47 0.38 21.62
C GLN A 168 -9.06 0.41 22.20
N ASN A 169 -8.35 1.53 21.98
CA ASN A 169 -7.04 1.78 22.59
C ASN A 169 -7.17 1.94 24.11
#